data_2811187e7944bbd934fcc20174add6f0
#
_entry.id   2811187e7944bbd934fcc20174add6f0
#
_cell.length_a   1.000
_cell.length_b   1.000
_cell.length_c   1.000
_cell.angle_alpha   90.00
_cell.angle_beta   90.00
_cell.angle_gamma   90.00
#
_symmetry.space_group_name_H-M   'P 1'
#
loop_
_entity.id
_entity.type
_entity.pdbx_description
1 polymer ?
#
loop_
_entity_poly.entity_id
_entity_poly.type
_entity_poly.pdbx_seq_one_letter_code
_entity_poly.pdbx_strand_id
1 'polypeptide(L)'
;MEIVEHLLDISGIGRNRMQLRWVSSAEGALFADYITQFSKQTKELGPFDPEQFKLPLAAIEQTLSSPRVRWLIGMTRELTEIENVYHEKLEEEDYKKLLKQATEEEYHKAMIVEVLRKGPHSVHEMAKKIGLPIYTVSLRLNELEKHGQAELTGYDGSTPKFIGLAA
;
A
#
# COMPACT_ATOMS: atom_id res chain seq x y z
N MET A 1 -3.97 -9.66 7.94
CA MET A 1 -2.82 -9.04 8.62
C MET A 1 -1.63 -8.86 7.68
N GLU A 2 -1.26 -9.84 6.90
CA GLU A 2 -0.11 -9.84 5.95
C GLU A 2 -0.04 -8.60 5.05
N ILE A 3 -1.17 -8.14 4.50
CA ILE A 3 -1.22 -6.93 3.65
C ILE A 3 -0.80 -5.68 4.41
N VAL A 4 -1.26 -5.52 5.65
CA VAL A 4 -0.92 -4.35 6.46
C VAL A 4 0.56 -4.38 6.84
N GLU A 5 1.08 -5.55 7.21
CA GLU A 5 2.50 -5.74 7.48
C GLU A 5 3.34 -5.42 6.24
N HIS A 6 2.91 -5.87 5.06
CA HIS A 6 3.58 -5.56 3.81
C HIS A 6 3.57 -4.04 3.52
N LEU A 7 2.43 -3.37 3.69
CA LEU A 7 2.32 -1.92 3.51
C LEU A 7 3.20 -1.15 4.49
N LEU A 8 3.26 -1.58 5.77
CA LEU A 8 4.14 -0.97 6.75
C LEU A 8 5.62 -1.11 6.39
N ASP A 9 6.01 -2.24 5.78
CA ASP A 9 7.40 -2.44 5.34
C ASP A 9 7.75 -1.58 4.13
N ILE A 10 6.94 -1.63 3.06
CA ILE A 10 7.25 -0.86 1.83
C ILE A 10 7.14 0.65 2.03
N SER A 11 6.39 1.09 3.05
CA SER A 11 6.28 2.50 3.44
C SER A 11 7.46 3.01 4.27
N GLY A 12 8.34 2.11 4.73
CA GLY A 12 9.45 2.45 5.63
C GLY A 12 9.05 2.65 7.10
N ILE A 13 7.76 2.49 7.43
CA ILE A 13 7.27 2.56 8.82
C ILE A 13 7.77 1.35 9.63
N GLY A 14 7.80 0.18 8.98
CA GLY A 14 8.22 -1.10 9.54
C GLY A 14 7.09 -1.86 10.23
N ARG A 15 6.96 -3.14 9.88
CA ARG A 15 5.92 -4.05 10.41
C ARG A 15 5.95 -4.20 11.93
N ASN A 16 7.10 -3.97 12.54
CA ASN A 16 7.29 -4.15 13.98
C ASN A 16 6.54 -3.12 14.85
N ARG A 17 5.95 -2.08 14.25
CA ARG A 17 5.13 -1.09 14.96
C ARG A 17 3.69 -1.53 15.18
N MET A 18 3.27 -2.66 14.59
CA MET A 18 1.94 -3.20 14.77
C MET A 18 2.00 -4.72 14.94
N GLN A 19 1.18 -5.26 15.84
CA GLN A 19 1.04 -6.69 16.05
C GLN A 19 -0.43 -7.07 16.20
N LEU A 20 -0.81 -8.21 15.64
CA LEU A 20 -2.08 -8.87 15.90
C LEU A 20 -1.79 -10.20 16.60
N ARG A 21 -2.36 -10.40 17.77
CA ARG A 21 -2.25 -11.63 18.56
C ARG A 21 -3.63 -12.10 18.99
N TRP A 22 -3.83 -13.40 18.95
CA TRP A 22 -5.02 -14.03 19.43
C TRP A 22 -4.74 -14.60 20.83
N VAL A 23 -5.57 -14.23 21.79
CA VAL A 23 -5.44 -14.68 23.19
C VAL A 23 -6.81 -15.02 23.72
N SER A 24 -6.94 -16.18 24.37
CA SER A 24 -8.17 -16.54 25.06
C SER A 24 -8.37 -15.68 26.32
N SER A 25 -9.62 -15.44 26.68
CA SER A 25 -9.96 -14.73 27.95
C SER A 25 -9.41 -15.40 29.21
N ALA A 26 -9.10 -16.71 29.14
CA ALA A 26 -8.49 -17.47 30.24
C ALA A 26 -6.95 -17.33 30.31
N GLU A 27 -6.30 -16.73 29.31
CA GLU A 27 -4.84 -16.66 29.18
C GLU A 27 -4.29 -15.29 29.57
N GLY A 28 -4.69 -14.76 30.74
CA GLY A 28 -4.27 -13.43 31.21
C GLY A 28 -2.76 -13.25 31.34
N ALA A 29 -2.02 -14.28 31.75
CA ALA A 29 -0.55 -14.25 31.82
C ALA A 29 0.06 -14.08 30.41
N LEU A 30 -0.41 -14.82 29.40
CA LEU A 30 0.05 -14.73 28.02
C LEU A 30 -0.23 -13.34 27.42
N PHE A 31 -1.39 -12.76 27.73
CA PHE A 31 -1.71 -11.39 27.33
C PHE A 31 -0.71 -10.38 27.93
N ALA A 32 -0.41 -10.48 29.23
CA ALA A 32 0.54 -9.61 29.91
C ALA A 32 1.94 -9.72 29.30
N ASP A 33 2.38 -10.93 28.95
CA ASP A 33 3.66 -11.17 28.28
C ASP A 33 3.71 -10.52 26.90
N TYR A 34 2.67 -10.68 26.08
CA TYR A 34 2.62 -10.04 24.77
C TYR A 34 2.67 -8.51 24.85
N ILE A 35 1.92 -7.91 25.78
CA ILE A 35 1.95 -6.45 25.98
C ILE A 35 3.34 -6.00 26.45
N THR A 36 3.97 -6.74 27.36
CA THR A 36 5.31 -6.42 27.85
C THR A 36 6.36 -6.48 26.74
N GLN A 37 6.34 -7.55 25.93
CA GLN A 37 7.24 -7.72 24.80
C GLN A 37 7.04 -6.62 23.74
N PHE A 38 5.78 -6.34 23.37
CA PHE A 38 5.47 -5.30 22.41
C PHE A 38 5.86 -3.90 22.90
N SER A 39 5.63 -3.61 24.17
CA SER A 39 6.06 -2.34 24.80
C SER A 39 7.57 -2.16 24.76
N LYS A 40 8.35 -3.23 25.03
CA LYS A 40 9.80 -3.20 24.92
C LYS A 40 10.24 -2.93 23.47
N GLN A 41 9.68 -3.67 22.52
CA GLN A 41 9.97 -3.53 21.09
C GLN A 41 9.64 -2.10 20.60
N THR A 42 8.50 -1.55 20.99
CA THR A 42 8.10 -0.19 20.59
C THR A 42 9.03 0.87 21.19
N LYS A 43 9.51 0.68 22.42
CA LYS A 43 10.50 1.57 23.05
C LYS A 43 11.84 1.54 22.31
N GLU A 44 12.29 0.36 21.87
CA GLU A 44 13.52 0.20 21.07
C GLU A 44 13.43 0.87 19.69
N LEU A 45 12.24 0.86 19.07
CA LEU A 45 11.97 1.55 17.79
C LEU A 45 11.93 3.08 17.92
N GLY A 46 11.80 3.59 19.16
CA GLY A 46 11.68 5.03 19.43
C GLY A 46 10.32 5.63 19.05
N PRO A 47 10.15 6.94 19.29
CA PRO A 47 8.91 7.63 19.01
C PRO A 47 8.59 7.63 17.49
N PHE A 48 7.32 7.53 17.18
CA PHE A 48 6.84 7.66 15.80
C PHE A 48 6.66 9.12 15.43
N ASP A 49 7.22 9.55 14.29
CA ASP A 49 7.01 10.90 13.76
C ASP A 49 5.96 10.87 12.64
N PRO A 50 4.71 11.31 12.90
CA PRO A 50 3.65 11.31 11.90
C PRO A 50 3.94 12.21 10.69
N GLU A 51 4.68 13.30 10.87
CA GLU A 51 4.97 14.24 9.78
C GLU A 51 5.96 13.64 8.78
N GLN A 52 6.95 12.88 9.25
CA GLN A 52 7.87 12.15 8.39
C GLN A 52 7.13 11.14 7.49
N PHE A 53 6.10 10.49 8.03
CA PHE A 53 5.35 9.44 7.33
C PHE A 53 3.99 9.90 6.77
N LYS A 54 3.74 11.20 6.71
CA LYS A 54 2.44 11.75 6.26
C LYS A 54 2.04 11.27 4.87
N LEU A 55 2.97 11.32 3.91
CA LEU A 55 2.73 10.84 2.55
C LEU A 55 2.52 9.32 2.50
N PRO A 56 3.41 8.48 3.07
CA PRO A 56 3.19 7.04 3.15
C PRO A 56 1.89 6.64 3.85
N LEU A 57 1.51 7.29 4.95
CA LEU A 57 0.27 6.99 5.67
C LEU A 57 -0.97 7.27 4.83
N ALA A 58 -1.02 8.43 4.16
CA ALA A 58 -2.13 8.76 3.25
C ALA A 58 -2.23 7.76 2.10
N ALA A 59 -1.08 7.33 1.55
CA ALA A 59 -1.05 6.31 0.50
C ALA A 59 -1.50 4.93 1.01
N ILE A 60 -1.15 4.53 2.24
CA ILE A 60 -1.63 3.29 2.87
C ILE A 60 -3.15 3.32 3.02
N GLU A 61 -3.71 4.41 3.56
CA GLU A 61 -5.16 4.58 3.73
C GLU A 61 -5.90 4.45 2.40
N GLN A 62 -5.41 5.13 1.36
CA GLN A 62 -5.97 5.04 0.02
C GLN A 62 -5.85 3.62 -0.57
N THR A 63 -4.73 2.95 -0.35
CA THR A 63 -4.50 1.57 -0.82
C THR A 63 -5.47 0.58 -0.17
N LEU A 64 -5.66 0.67 1.15
CA LEU A 64 -6.61 -0.18 1.89
C LEU A 64 -8.07 0.10 1.51
N SER A 65 -8.35 1.28 0.98
CA SER A 65 -9.66 1.68 0.46
C SER A 65 -9.84 1.34 -1.03
N SER A 66 -8.78 0.90 -1.73
CA SER A 66 -8.82 0.57 -3.15
C SER A 66 -9.83 -0.53 -3.44
N PRO A 67 -10.73 -0.35 -4.44
CA PRO A 67 -11.67 -1.38 -4.86
C PRO A 67 -10.98 -2.69 -5.27
N ARG A 68 -9.81 -2.61 -5.93
CA ARG A 68 -9.04 -3.77 -6.38
C ARG A 68 -8.53 -4.60 -5.21
N VAL A 69 -7.91 -3.96 -4.21
CA VAL A 69 -7.39 -4.66 -3.02
C VAL A 69 -8.53 -5.26 -2.21
N ARG A 70 -9.60 -4.47 -1.98
CA ARG A 70 -10.77 -4.95 -1.23
C ARG A 70 -11.49 -6.09 -1.94
N TRP A 71 -11.60 -6.04 -3.26
CA TRP A 71 -12.18 -7.13 -4.04
C TRP A 71 -11.35 -8.41 -3.92
N LEU A 72 -10.03 -8.33 -4.10
CA LEU A 72 -9.15 -9.48 -3.95
C LEU A 72 -9.28 -10.11 -2.55
N ILE A 73 -9.28 -9.31 -1.49
CA ILE A 73 -9.47 -9.82 -0.12
C ILE A 73 -10.83 -10.50 0.03
N GLY A 74 -11.90 -9.90 -0.48
CA GLY A 74 -13.25 -10.47 -0.41
C GLY A 74 -13.41 -11.77 -1.17
N MET A 75 -12.64 -11.96 -2.25
CA MET A 75 -12.67 -13.12 -3.12
C MET A 75 -11.68 -14.24 -2.72
N THR A 76 -10.98 -14.11 -1.57
CA THR A 76 -9.99 -15.08 -1.13
C THR A 76 -10.51 -16.52 -1.22
N ARG A 77 -11.64 -16.77 -0.58
CA ARG A 77 -12.24 -18.11 -0.54
C ARG A 77 -12.63 -18.61 -1.93
N GLU A 78 -13.28 -17.77 -2.72
CA GLU A 78 -13.74 -18.12 -4.08
C GLU A 78 -12.55 -18.47 -4.99
N LEU A 79 -11.42 -17.78 -4.82
CA LEU A 79 -10.25 -17.98 -5.67
C LEU A 79 -9.38 -19.16 -5.22
N THR A 80 -9.35 -19.51 -3.92
CA THR A 80 -8.42 -20.52 -3.38
C THR A 80 -9.08 -21.83 -2.96
N GLU A 81 -10.38 -21.83 -2.61
CA GLU A 81 -11.06 -23.02 -2.12
C GLU A 81 -12.06 -23.58 -3.13
N ILE A 82 -12.65 -22.73 -3.99
CA ILE A 82 -13.72 -23.12 -4.91
C ILE A 82 -13.14 -23.26 -6.32
N GLU A 83 -13.41 -24.40 -6.95
CA GLU A 83 -13.04 -24.61 -8.35
C GLU A 83 -13.99 -23.85 -9.28
N ASN A 84 -13.43 -23.22 -10.30
CA ASN A 84 -14.19 -22.58 -11.37
C ASN A 84 -14.84 -23.65 -12.30
N VAL A 85 -15.54 -23.20 -13.35
CA VAL A 85 -16.20 -24.08 -14.32
C VAL A 85 -15.23 -24.96 -15.13
N TYR A 86 -13.94 -24.68 -15.07
CA TYR A 86 -12.87 -25.45 -15.71
C TYR A 86 -12.14 -26.36 -14.72
N HIS A 87 -12.64 -26.50 -13.49
CA HIS A 87 -12.01 -27.25 -12.39
C HIS A 87 -10.65 -26.69 -11.95
N GLU A 88 -10.47 -25.37 -12.06
CA GLU A 88 -9.25 -24.68 -11.67
C GLU A 88 -9.51 -23.78 -10.45
N LYS A 89 -8.52 -23.67 -9.60
CA LYS A 89 -8.43 -22.69 -8.49
C LYS A 89 -7.02 -22.20 -8.35
N LEU A 90 -6.81 -21.09 -7.66
CA LEU A 90 -5.49 -20.59 -7.35
C LEU A 90 -4.89 -21.36 -6.16
N GLU A 91 -3.65 -21.74 -6.26
CA GLU A 91 -2.90 -22.20 -5.10
C GLU A 91 -2.71 -21.05 -4.12
N GLU A 92 -2.74 -21.34 -2.82
CA GLU A 92 -2.68 -20.30 -1.76
C GLU A 92 -1.45 -19.41 -1.89
N GLU A 93 -0.30 -19.99 -2.24
CA GLU A 93 0.96 -19.24 -2.44
C GLU A 93 0.90 -18.29 -3.65
N ASP A 94 0.26 -18.69 -4.74
CA ASP A 94 0.14 -17.84 -5.92
C ASP A 94 -0.89 -16.73 -5.70
N TYR A 95 -1.96 -17.02 -4.95
CA TYR A 95 -2.89 -16.00 -4.49
C TYR A 95 -2.21 -14.96 -3.59
N LYS A 96 -1.38 -15.37 -2.62
CA LYS A 96 -0.62 -14.47 -1.75
C LYS A 96 0.33 -13.58 -2.55
N LYS A 97 1.02 -14.13 -3.55
CA LYS A 97 1.89 -13.35 -4.45
C LYS A 97 1.08 -12.32 -5.25
N LEU A 98 -0.05 -12.74 -5.83
CA LEU A 98 -0.96 -11.85 -6.57
C LEU A 98 -1.47 -10.71 -5.69
N LEU A 99 -1.94 -11.03 -4.49
CA LEU A 99 -2.46 -10.05 -3.55
C LEU A 99 -1.38 -9.06 -3.10
N LYS A 100 -0.17 -9.55 -2.82
CA LYS A 100 0.98 -8.70 -2.47
C LYS A 100 1.35 -7.77 -3.61
N GLN A 101 1.47 -8.29 -4.84
CA GLN A 101 1.77 -7.49 -6.02
C GLN A 101 0.70 -6.43 -6.28
N ALA A 102 -0.58 -6.81 -6.24
CA ALA A 102 -1.68 -5.87 -6.43
C ALA A 102 -1.67 -4.76 -5.37
N THR A 103 -1.39 -5.10 -4.11
CA THR A 103 -1.29 -4.13 -3.01
C THR A 103 -0.14 -3.15 -3.23
N GLU A 104 1.02 -3.62 -3.66
CA GLU A 104 2.18 -2.78 -3.97
C GLU A 104 1.92 -1.84 -5.15
N GLU A 105 1.27 -2.34 -6.20
CA GLU A 105 0.87 -1.53 -7.35
C GLU A 105 -0.11 -0.42 -6.97
N GLU A 106 -1.12 -0.73 -6.16
CA GLU A 106 -2.07 0.26 -5.64
C GLU A 106 -1.39 1.29 -4.72
N TYR A 107 -0.45 0.85 -3.88
CA TYR A 107 0.34 1.74 -3.04
C TYR A 107 1.19 2.72 -3.86
N HIS A 108 1.86 2.25 -4.91
CA HIS A 108 2.62 3.11 -5.82
C HIS A 108 1.71 4.15 -6.51
N LYS A 109 0.52 3.75 -6.97
CA LYS A 109 -0.48 4.68 -7.54
C LYS A 109 -0.95 5.70 -6.51
N ALA A 110 -1.25 5.27 -5.29
CA ALA A 110 -1.66 6.16 -4.21
C ALA A 110 -0.58 7.20 -3.87
N MET A 111 0.71 6.78 -3.82
CA MET A 111 1.84 7.71 -3.63
C MET A 111 1.91 8.78 -4.72
N ILE A 112 1.71 8.39 -5.98
CA ILE A 112 1.69 9.33 -7.13
C ILE A 112 0.52 10.30 -6.99
N VAL A 113 -0.68 9.81 -6.73
CA VAL A 113 -1.88 10.64 -6.54
C VAL A 113 -1.69 11.66 -5.41
N GLU A 114 -1.14 11.24 -4.26
CA GLU A 114 -0.86 12.13 -3.13
C GLU A 114 0.15 13.23 -3.46
N VAL A 115 1.13 12.94 -4.32
CA VAL A 115 2.06 13.96 -4.81
C VAL A 115 1.36 14.92 -5.78
N LEU A 116 0.56 14.40 -6.71
CA LEU A 116 -0.14 15.19 -7.72
C LEU A 116 -1.26 16.07 -7.13
N ARG A 117 -1.83 15.71 -5.98
CA ARG A 117 -2.77 16.57 -5.23
C ARG A 117 -2.15 17.88 -4.75
N LYS A 118 -0.84 17.93 -4.60
CA LYS A 118 -0.10 19.13 -4.17
C LYS A 118 0.24 20.09 -5.32
N GLY A 119 -0.06 19.70 -6.55
CA GLY A 119 0.17 20.50 -7.76
C GLY A 119 0.85 19.71 -8.89
N PRO A 120 1.10 20.37 -10.01
CA PRO A 120 1.68 19.72 -11.19
C PRO A 120 3.11 19.23 -10.97
N HIS A 121 3.40 18.00 -11.35
CA HIS A 121 4.74 17.39 -11.27
C HIS A 121 5.07 16.62 -12.55
N SER A 122 6.35 16.57 -12.88
CA SER A 122 6.89 15.67 -13.90
C SER A 122 7.14 14.27 -13.32
N VAL A 123 7.28 13.28 -14.19
CA VAL A 123 7.63 11.90 -13.79
C VAL A 123 8.92 11.87 -12.98
N HIS A 124 9.93 12.64 -13.37
CA HIS A 124 11.21 12.71 -12.66
C HIS A 124 11.06 13.30 -11.24
N GLU A 125 10.30 14.38 -11.09
CA GLU A 125 10.04 15.00 -9.78
C GLU A 125 9.26 14.06 -8.85
N MET A 126 8.25 13.37 -9.39
CA MET A 126 7.51 12.34 -8.64
C MET A 126 8.45 11.22 -8.19
N ALA A 127 9.23 10.64 -9.12
CA ALA A 127 10.18 9.58 -8.82
C ALA A 127 11.14 9.95 -7.69
N LYS A 128 11.67 11.16 -7.73
CA LYS A 128 12.57 11.69 -6.68
C LYS A 128 11.85 11.87 -5.33
N LYS A 129 10.59 12.36 -5.33
CA LYS A 129 9.82 12.60 -4.09
C LYS A 129 9.39 11.33 -3.39
N ILE A 130 9.01 10.30 -4.15
CA ILE A 130 8.46 9.05 -3.62
C ILE A 130 9.51 7.94 -3.53
N GLY A 131 10.73 8.16 -4.05
CA GLY A 131 11.81 7.18 -3.99
C GLY A 131 11.62 5.96 -4.90
N LEU A 132 10.80 6.06 -5.95
CA LEU A 132 10.56 4.97 -6.90
C LEU A 132 11.36 5.15 -8.20
N PRO A 133 11.69 4.06 -8.91
CA PRO A 133 12.28 4.13 -10.25
C PRO A 133 11.40 4.91 -11.22
N ILE A 134 12.00 5.72 -12.10
CA ILE A 134 11.28 6.51 -13.12
C ILE A 134 10.35 5.63 -13.96
N TYR A 135 10.81 4.44 -14.34
CA TYR A 135 10.01 3.48 -15.11
C TYR A 135 8.73 3.08 -14.35
N THR A 136 8.84 2.75 -13.07
CA THR A 136 7.68 2.39 -12.23
C THR A 136 6.68 3.54 -12.14
N VAL A 137 7.16 4.76 -11.91
CA VAL A 137 6.31 5.95 -11.85
C VAL A 137 5.61 6.19 -13.20
N SER A 138 6.34 6.10 -14.32
CA SER A 138 5.76 6.26 -15.65
C SER A 138 4.69 5.22 -15.94
N LEU A 139 4.93 3.96 -15.59
CA LEU A 139 3.96 2.87 -15.77
C LEU A 139 2.67 3.12 -14.96
N ARG A 140 2.81 3.43 -13.68
CA ARG A 140 1.65 3.69 -12.80
C ARG A 140 0.92 4.98 -13.16
N LEU A 141 1.63 6.01 -13.58
CA LEU A 141 1.01 7.25 -14.07
C LEU A 141 0.14 6.99 -15.31
N ASN A 142 0.62 6.19 -16.26
CA ASN A 142 -0.13 5.79 -17.45
C ASN A 142 -1.45 5.06 -17.08
N GLU A 143 -1.41 4.22 -16.04
CA GLU A 143 -2.61 3.58 -15.50
C GLU A 143 -3.58 4.60 -14.90
N LEU A 144 -3.07 5.57 -14.12
CA LEU A 144 -3.86 6.63 -13.53
C LEU A 144 -4.52 7.53 -14.60
N GLU A 145 -3.79 7.87 -15.68
CA GLU A 145 -4.33 8.62 -16.80
C GLU A 145 -5.47 7.85 -17.49
N LYS A 146 -5.28 6.54 -17.77
CA LYS A 146 -6.33 5.69 -18.37
C LYS A 146 -7.60 5.60 -17.52
N HIS A 147 -7.48 5.74 -16.20
CA HIS A 147 -8.61 5.72 -15.29
C HIS A 147 -9.13 7.12 -14.92
N GLY A 148 -8.62 8.18 -15.56
CA GLY A 148 -9.05 9.55 -15.32
C GLY A 148 -8.69 10.08 -13.93
N GLN A 149 -7.65 9.55 -13.28
CA GLN A 149 -7.16 9.98 -11.98
C GLN A 149 -5.97 10.94 -12.06
N ALA A 150 -5.36 11.03 -13.23
CA ALA A 150 -4.31 12.01 -13.55
C ALA A 150 -4.44 12.47 -14.98
N GLU A 151 -3.94 13.66 -15.29
CA GLU A 151 -3.90 14.20 -16.65
C GLU A 151 -2.65 15.04 -16.88
N LEU A 152 -2.25 15.14 -18.16
CA LEU A 152 -1.24 16.09 -18.61
C LEU A 152 -1.82 17.51 -18.54
N THR A 153 -1.24 18.37 -17.72
CA THR A 153 -1.71 19.76 -17.58
C THR A 153 -0.91 20.77 -18.41
N GLY A 154 0.28 20.39 -18.90
CA GLY A 154 1.12 21.28 -19.69
C GLY A 154 2.59 20.87 -19.70
N TYR A 155 3.45 21.81 -20.09
CA TYR A 155 4.89 21.60 -20.21
C TYR A 155 5.66 22.71 -19.48
N ASP A 156 6.76 22.34 -18.85
CA ASP A 156 7.77 23.25 -18.37
C ASP A 156 9.02 23.09 -19.26
N GLY A 157 9.18 24.02 -20.23
CA GLY A 157 10.08 23.82 -21.36
C GLY A 157 9.64 22.59 -22.19
N SER A 158 10.47 21.56 -22.23
CA SER A 158 10.17 20.28 -22.90
C SER A 158 9.66 19.19 -21.96
N THR A 159 9.52 19.51 -20.66
CA THR A 159 9.18 18.52 -19.63
C THR A 159 7.68 18.50 -19.38
N PRO A 160 6.98 17.37 -19.60
CA PRO A 160 5.56 17.26 -19.33
C PRO A 160 5.26 17.30 -17.83
N LYS A 161 4.19 18.00 -17.46
CA LYS A 161 3.69 18.13 -16.09
C LYS A 161 2.29 17.52 -16.00
N PHE A 162 2.07 16.75 -14.96
CA PHE A 162 0.82 16.04 -14.70
C PHE A 162 0.20 16.56 -13.41
N ILE A 163 -1.13 16.49 -13.32
CA ILE A 163 -1.91 16.85 -12.13
C ILE A 163 -2.87 15.70 -11.80
N GLY A 164 -3.19 15.55 -10.52
CA GLY A 164 -4.21 14.61 -10.05
C GLY A 164 -5.61 15.20 -10.26
N LEU A 165 -6.52 14.36 -10.75
CA LEU A 165 -7.94 14.70 -10.83
C LEU A 165 -8.63 14.26 -9.52
N ALA A 166 -9.58 15.08 -9.04
CA ALA A 166 -10.41 14.67 -7.91
C ALA A 166 -11.30 13.51 -8.35
N ALA A 167 -11.29 12.41 -7.59
CA ALA A 167 -12.20 11.29 -7.78
C ALA A 167 -13.59 11.64 -7.24
#